data_a173936a175906f2fbc90f2e901aa50a
#
_entry.id   a173936a175906f2fbc90f2e901aa50a
#
_cell.length_a   1.000
_cell.length_b   1.000
_cell.length_c   1.000
_cell.angle_alpha   90.00
_cell.angle_beta   90.00
_cell.angle_gamma   90.00
#
_symmetry.space_group_name_H-M   'P 1'
#
loop_
_entity.id
_entity.type
_entity.pdbx_description
1 polymer ?
#
loop_
_entity_poly.entity_id
_entity_poly.type
_entity_poly.pdbx_seq_one_letter_code
_entity_poly.pdbx_strand_id
1 'polypeptide(L)'
;PEPVVRQGSPIIEGAGASTCSATGALEIRDRWQDRPEDSPFWTKAFTDVIFKRKQTSPKRSGNVAFTVPCARIRKNETLAITGSGKMFGDWKKFVQLKPTDAPLWSVTLNVKEPFEYKFVILDAKTGTPKIWESGTNHLFTEVPANCDLLEIRDIVPEFETVPWRGAGTAIPVFSLRSETSFGVGEFKDLKKLVDWAALTGQGIIQLLPINDTTMTGTWTDSYPYNANSTFALHPQFIHLPDAGVKADKGYKVLQKELNALPAVDYERVNKEKNRLLKEAFEAGGQEVMSGAAYKKFYSANKDWLVPYAAFCTLRDINGTPEFGKWKSLSEYSETKVKSFCRRHKSDTDFYCYVQFCLDAQLKEAVEYAHSKGVAIKGDLPIGISRTSVDAWQFPHLFNLDSQAGAPPDAFAADGQNWGLPTYNWEEMAKDGYAWWK
;
A
#
# COMPACT_ATOMS: atom_id res chain seq x y z
N PRO A 1 -7.82 -26.60 -11.49
CA PRO A 1 -7.41 -26.46 -10.09
C PRO A 1 -8.63 -26.69 -9.21
N GLU A 2 -8.47 -27.57 -8.25
CA GLU A 2 -9.55 -27.89 -7.32
C GLU A 2 -9.77 -26.73 -6.34
N PRO A 3 -11.02 -26.49 -5.88
CA PRO A 3 -11.30 -25.46 -4.90
C PRO A 3 -10.59 -25.79 -3.58
N VAL A 4 -9.85 -24.84 -3.03
CA VAL A 4 -9.23 -25.00 -1.71
C VAL A 4 -10.32 -24.76 -0.65
N VAL A 5 -10.85 -25.83 -0.12
CA VAL A 5 -11.79 -25.79 1.01
C VAL A 5 -10.98 -25.64 2.29
N ARG A 6 -11.12 -24.53 3.01
CA ARG A 6 -10.57 -24.41 4.37
C ARG A 6 -11.43 -25.23 5.33
N GLN A 7 -10.81 -26.11 6.13
CA GLN A 7 -11.48 -26.80 7.23
C GLN A 7 -12.15 -25.77 8.15
N GLY A 8 -13.44 -25.92 8.36
CA GLY A 8 -14.25 -25.10 9.26
C GLY A 8 -15.19 -24.09 8.60
N SER A 9 -15.15 -23.92 7.28
CA SER A 9 -16.16 -23.12 6.58
C SER A 9 -17.27 -24.03 6.07
N PRO A 10 -18.56 -23.68 6.21
CA PRO A 10 -19.63 -24.44 5.59
C PRO A 10 -19.46 -24.44 4.08
N ILE A 11 -19.49 -25.63 3.48
CA ILE A 11 -19.46 -25.80 2.02
C ILE A 11 -20.87 -25.48 1.52
N ILE A 12 -20.98 -24.49 0.65
CA ILE A 12 -22.22 -24.22 -0.08
C ILE A 12 -22.06 -24.78 -1.47
N GLU A 13 -22.67 -25.91 -1.74
CA GLU A 13 -22.86 -26.41 -3.10
C GLU A 13 -24.02 -25.64 -3.76
N GLY A 14 -23.64 -24.71 -4.63
CA GLY A 14 -24.56 -23.77 -5.23
C GLY A 14 -25.05 -22.73 -4.23
N ALA A 15 -25.60 -21.65 -4.68
CA ALA A 15 -26.13 -20.62 -3.80
C ALA A 15 -27.31 -21.17 -3.01
N GLY A 16 -27.10 -21.75 -1.83
CA GLY A 16 -28.22 -22.03 -0.99
C GLY A 16 -28.22 -23.22 -0.05
N ALA A 17 -27.16 -23.98 0.04
CA ALA A 17 -27.15 -25.10 0.98
C ALA A 17 -26.13 -24.86 2.10
N SER A 18 -26.52 -24.15 3.14
CA SER A 18 -25.78 -24.22 4.40
C SER A 18 -26.70 -24.40 5.57
N THR A 19 -26.40 -25.37 6.43
CA THR A 19 -27.08 -25.51 7.72
C THR A 19 -26.31 -24.70 8.75
N CYS A 20 -26.92 -23.65 9.28
CA CYS A 20 -26.40 -22.88 10.39
C CYS A 20 -27.22 -23.18 11.65
N SER A 21 -26.54 -23.53 12.73
CA SER A 21 -27.15 -23.72 14.06
C SER A 21 -27.01 -22.49 14.95
N ALA A 22 -26.44 -21.39 14.44
CA ALA A 22 -26.20 -20.20 15.22
C ALA A 22 -27.39 -19.26 15.25
N THR A 23 -27.65 -18.69 16.41
CA THR A 23 -28.54 -17.53 16.56
C THR A 23 -27.71 -16.26 16.27
N GLY A 24 -28.21 -15.34 15.43
CA GLY A 24 -27.52 -14.12 15.07
C GLY A 24 -27.27 -13.98 13.58
N ALA A 25 -26.22 -13.26 13.22
CA ALA A 25 -25.80 -13.05 11.82
C ALA A 25 -24.93 -14.20 11.33
N LEU A 26 -25.23 -14.73 10.14
CA LEU A 26 -24.41 -15.71 9.44
C LEU A 26 -23.68 -15.00 8.29
N GLU A 27 -22.36 -15.14 8.24
CA GLU A 27 -21.53 -14.68 7.13
C GLU A 27 -21.07 -15.88 6.32
N ILE A 28 -21.39 -15.86 5.03
CA ILE A 28 -20.92 -16.86 4.06
C ILE A 28 -19.89 -16.18 3.17
N ARG A 29 -18.68 -16.75 3.12
CA ARG A 29 -17.59 -16.31 2.24
C ARG A 29 -17.30 -17.42 1.25
N ASP A 30 -17.65 -17.20 0.01
CA ASP A 30 -17.31 -18.08 -1.09
C ASP A 30 -16.39 -17.35 -2.07
N ARG A 31 -15.22 -17.91 -2.34
CA ARG A 31 -14.19 -17.28 -3.17
C ARG A 31 -13.29 -18.31 -3.82
N TRP A 32 -13.15 -18.21 -5.14
CA TRP A 32 -12.05 -18.83 -5.86
C TRP A 32 -10.78 -18.01 -5.66
N GLN A 33 -9.71 -18.63 -5.14
CA GLN A 33 -8.46 -17.91 -4.82
C GLN A 33 -7.65 -17.52 -6.06
N ASP A 34 -7.87 -18.11 -7.18
CA ASP A 34 -7.10 -18.02 -8.41
C ASP A 34 -7.78 -17.22 -9.52
N ARG A 35 -8.67 -16.27 -9.19
CA ARG A 35 -9.22 -15.35 -10.18
C ARG A 35 -8.34 -14.11 -10.35
N PRO A 36 -7.40 -14.10 -11.32
CA PRO A 36 -6.51 -12.97 -11.53
C PRO A 36 -7.19 -11.78 -12.22
N GLU A 37 -8.32 -12.00 -12.90
CA GLU A 37 -8.90 -11.02 -13.81
C GLU A 37 -9.39 -9.74 -13.13
N ASP A 38 -9.90 -9.83 -11.89
CA ASP A 38 -10.41 -8.67 -11.15
C ASP A 38 -9.50 -8.22 -9.99
N SER A 39 -8.50 -9.00 -9.61
CA SER A 39 -7.66 -8.71 -8.44
C SER A 39 -6.93 -7.36 -8.49
N PRO A 40 -6.38 -6.88 -9.63
CA PRO A 40 -5.75 -5.55 -9.68
C PRO A 40 -6.76 -4.42 -9.48
N PHE A 41 -8.01 -4.61 -9.90
CA PHE A 41 -9.05 -3.58 -9.82
C PHE A 41 -9.64 -3.41 -8.42
N TRP A 42 -9.33 -4.31 -7.48
CA TRP A 42 -9.78 -4.23 -6.09
C TRP A 42 -8.90 -3.32 -5.23
N THR A 43 -7.80 -2.86 -5.76
CA THR A 43 -6.93 -1.94 -5.03
C THR A 43 -7.51 -0.53 -4.98
N LYS A 44 -7.21 0.21 -3.91
CA LYS A 44 -7.64 1.60 -3.75
C LYS A 44 -7.18 2.51 -4.89
N ALA A 45 -6.06 2.19 -5.52
CA ALA A 45 -5.60 2.89 -6.72
C ALA A 45 -6.63 2.89 -7.84
N PHE A 46 -7.26 1.74 -8.08
CA PHE A 46 -8.31 1.66 -9.09
C PHE A 46 -9.65 2.19 -8.59
N THR A 47 -10.07 1.81 -7.39
CA THR A 47 -11.42 2.11 -6.90
C THR A 47 -11.61 3.58 -6.58
N ASP A 48 -10.67 4.20 -5.89
CA ASP A 48 -10.81 5.56 -5.38
C ASP A 48 -10.28 6.60 -6.39
N VAL A 49 -9.24 6.24 -7.15
CA VAL A 49 -8.55 7.18 -8.05
C VAL A 49 -9.02 7.04 -9.49
N ILE A 50 -8.91 5.84 -10.07
CA ILE A 50 -9.24 5.62 -11.49
C ILE A 50 -10.75 5.57 -11.71
N PHE A 51 -11.47 4.78 -10.90
CA PHE A 51 -12.93 4.67 -11.01
C PHE A 51 -13.68 5.76 -10.24
N LYS A 52 -13.04 6.46 -9.31
CA LYS A 52 -13.55 7.62 -8.55
C LYS A 52 -14.91 7.36 -7.88
N ARG A 53 -15.02 6.31 -7.11
CA ARG A 53 -16.26 5.95 -6.42
C ARG A 53 -16.40 6.65 -5.08
N LYS A 54 -17.62 7.12 -4.80
CA LYS A 54 -18.01 7.57 -3.47
C LYS A 54 -18.50 6.36 -2.66
N GLN A 55 -17.92 6.15 -1.50
CA GLN A 55 -18.37 5.16 -0.54
C GLN A 55 -19.66 5.61 0.13
N THR A 56 -20.54 4.66 0.43
CA THR A 56 -21.77 4.88 1.20
C THR A 56 -21.91 3.79 2.25
N SER A 57 -22.54 4.14 3.37
CA SER A 57 -22.90 3.14 4.38
C SER A 57 -24.31 2.63 4.11
N PRO A 58 -24.50 1.38 3.71
CA PRO A 58 -25.83 0.85 3.46
C PRO A 58 -26.61 0.75 4.78
N LYS A 59 -27.90 1.08 4.72
CA LYS A 59 -28.82 0.76 5.84
C LYS A 59 -29.10 -0.73 5.82
N ARG A 60 -28.82 -1.42 6.88
CA ARG A 60 -29.17 -2.84 7.07
C ARG A 60 -30.61 -2.93 7.58
N SER A 61 -31.56 -3.11 6.66
CA SER A 61 -32.99 -3.32 7.01
C SER A 61 -33.51 -4.48 6.17
N GLY A 62 -33.49 -5.69 6.72
CA GLY A 62 -33.90 -6.93 6.06
C GLY A 62 -33.17 -8.12 6.66
N ASN A 63 -33.44 -9.31 6.14
CA ASN A 63 -32.93 -10.58 6.64
C ASN A 63 -31.85 -11.22 5.74
N VAL A 64 -31.60 -10.68 4.54
CA VAL A 64 -30.52 -11.15 3.65
C VAL A 64 -29.74 -9.96 3.13
N ALA A 65 -28.44 -9.94 3.37
CA ALA A 65 -27.52 -8.94 2.86
C ALA A 65 -26.60 -9.57 1.82
N PHE A 66 -26.47 -8.92 0.65
CA PHE A 66 -25.47 -9.26 -0.34
C PHE A 66 -24.35 -8.22 -0.29
N THR A 67 -23.12 -8.68 -0.18
CA THR A 67 -21.91 -7.84 -0.28
C THR A 67 -21.05 -8.37 -1.41
N VAL A 68 -21.03 -7.65 -2.52
CA VAL A 68 -20.56 -8.13 -3.82
C VAL A 68 -19.34 -7.33 -4.26
N PRO A 69 -18.19 -7.95 -4.47
CA PRO A 69 -17.02 -7.28 -5.06
C PRO A 69 -17.25 -7.08 -6.56
N CYS A 70 -17.29 -5.81 -7.00
CA CYS A 70 -17.42 -5.47 -8.41
C CYS A 70 -16.68 -4.15 -8.70
N ALA A 71 -15.42 -4.26 -9.12
CA ALA A 71 -14.54 -3.11 -9.31
C ALA A 71 -14.81 -2.32 -10.60
N ARG A 72 -15.22 -2.99 -11.68
CA ARG A 72 -15.25 -2.43 -13.05
C ARG A 72 -16.46 -1.58 -13.40
N ILE A 73 -17.29 -1.18 -12.45
CA ILE A 73 -18.47 -0.34 -12.72
C ILE A 73 -18.04 1.11 -12.97
N ARG A 74 -18.42 1.68 -14.08
CA ARG A 74 -18.04 3.05 -14.51
C ARG A 74 -18.83 4.12 -13.76
N LYS A 75 -18.38 5.36 -13.81
CA LYS A 75 -19.00 6.50 -13.10
C LYS A 75 -20.49 6.70 -13.40
N ASN A 76 -20.94 6.35 -14.61
CA ASN A 76 -22.33 6.46 -15.06
C ASN A 76 -23.09 5.14 -14.97
N GLU A 77 -22.60 4.19 -14.22
CA GLU A 77 -23.16 2.85 -14.04
C GLU A 77 -23.36 2.55 -12.55
N THR A 78 -24.26 1.64 -12.28
CA THR A 78 -24.52 1.11 -10.94
C THR A 78 -24.76 -0.40 -11.00
N LEU A 79 -24.45 -1.10 -9.92
CA LEU A 79 -24.75 -2.52 -9.79
C LEU A 79 -26.14 -2.70 -9.22
N ALA A 80 -26.88 -3.67 -9.73
CA ALA A 80 -28.18 -4.06 -9.23
C ALA A 80 -28.32 -5.58 -9.17
N ILE A 81 -29.23 -6.06 -8.36
CA ILE A 81 -29.71 -7.44 -8.31
C ILE A 81 -31.15 -7.48 -8.83
N THR A 82 -31.48 -8.51 -9.59
CA THR A 82 -32.83 -8.83 -10.04
C THR A 82 -33.05 -10.35 -10.01
N GLY A 83 -34.26 -10.80 -10.11
CA GLY A 83 -34.53 -12.24 -10.03
C GLY A 83 -35.99 -12.61 -10.25
N SER A 84 -36.29 -13.86 -10.00
CA SER A 84 -37.64 -14.38 -10.03
C SER A 84 -38.50 -13.93 -8.82
N GLY A 85 -39.81 -14.12 -8.89
CA GLY A 85 -40.73 -13.88 -7.81
C GLY A 85 -41.20 -12.43 -7.65
N LYS A 86 -42.13 -12.22 -6.72
CA LYS A 86 -42.80 -10.92 -6.54
C LYS A 86 -41.88 -9.75 -6.20
N MET A 87 -40.82 -10.01 -5.45
CA MET A 87 -39.86 -8.96 -5.05
C MET A 87 -39.25 -8.25 -6.27
N PHE A 88 -38.86 -9.00 -7.27
CA PHE A 88 -38.25 -8.53 -8.49
C PHE A 88 -39.20 -8.42 -9.67
N GLY A 89 -40.51 -8.70 -9.43
CA GLY A 89 -41.52 -8.66 -10.49
C GLY A 89 -41.17 -9.57 -11.67
N ASP A 90 -40.64 -10.74 -11.38
CA ASP A 90 -40.14 -11.70 -12.35
C ASP A 90 -39.20 -11.09 -13.38
N TRP A 91 -38.03 -10.70 -12.90
CA TRP A 91 -36.91 -10.09 -13.66
C TRP A 91 -37.15 -8.67 -14.20
N LYS A 92 -38.24 -8.00 -13.81
CA LYS A 92 -38.61 -6.66 -14.30
C LYS A 92 -38.17 -5.52 -13.39
N LYS A 93 -37.84 -5.82 -12.11
CA LYS A 93 -37.42 -4.81 -11.13
C LYS A 93 -35.95 -5.04 -10.76
N PHE A 94 -35.20 -3.98 -10.74
CA PHE A 94 -33.80 -3.98 -10.40
C PHE A 94 -33.60 -3.26 -9.05
N VAL A 95 -33.06 -3.96 -8.07
CA VAL A 95 -32.72 -3.38 -6.76
C VAL A 95 -31.26 -2.98 -6.78
N GLN A 96 -30.99 -1.70 -6.73
CA GLN A 96 -29.62 -1.18 -6.80
C GLN A 96 -28.84 -1.48 -5.54
N LEU A 97 -27.61 -1.96 -5.69
CA LEU A 97 -26.63 -2.06 -4.63
C LEU A 97 -25.98 -0.70 -4.40
N LYS A 98 -25.53 -0.46 -3.19
CA LYS A 98 -24.80 0.75 -2.82
C LYS A 98 -23.30 0.45 -2.73
N PRO A 99 -22.44 1.30 -3.30
CA PRO A 99 -20.99 1.15 -3.13
C PRO A 99 -20.64 1.40 -1.67
N THR A 100 -19.91 0.45 -1.09
CA THR A 100 -19.35 0.54 0.27
C THR A 100 -17.83 0.68 0.20
N ASP A 101 -17.09 0.05 1.09
CA ASP A 101 -15.63 0.00 0.96
C ASP A 101 -15.27 -0.63 -0.38
N ALA A 102 -14.59 0.15 -1.20
CA ALA A 102 -14.24 -0.30 -2.54
C ALA A 102 -13.36 -1.58 -2.49
N PRO A 103 -13.64 -2.60 -3.32
CA PRO A 103 -14.52 -2.61 -4.50
C PRO A 103 -15.97 -3.09 -4.21
N LEU A 104 -16.39 -3.09 -2.97
CA LEU A 104 -17.62 -3.77 -2.52
C LEU A 104 -18.88 -2.93 -2.81
N TRP A 105 -19.93 -3.65 -3.15
CA TRP A 105 -21.31 -3.16 -3.31
C TRP A 105 -22.22 -3.96 -2.38
N SER A 106 -23.16 -3.31 -1.72
CA SER A 106 -24.02 -3.99 -0.77
C SER A 106 -25.49 -3.62 -0.93
N VAL A 107 -26.35 -4.60 -0.69
CA VAL A 107 -27.81 -4.42 -0.58
C VAL A 107 -28.34 -5.35 0.49
N THR A 108 -29.35 -4.92 1.24
CA THR A 108 -30.08 -5.79 2.17
C THR A 108 -31.53 -5.93 1.70
N LEU A 109 -31.99 -7.15 1.60
CA LEU A 109 -33.32 -7.53 1.11
C LEU A 109 -34.15 -8.14 2.25
N ASN A 110 -35.48 -8.01 2.14
CA ASN A 110 -36.41 -8.72 3.01
C ASN A 110 -36.97 -9.92 2.25
N VAL A 111 -36.29 -11.05 2.36
CA VAL A 111 -36.56 -12.25 1.59
C VAL A 111 -37.51 -13.17 2.40
N LYS A 112 -38.55 -13.66 1.75
CA LYS A 112 -39.58 -14.56 2.35
C LYS A 112 -39.70 -15.89 1.64
N GLU A 113 -39.26 -15.96 0.40
CA GLU A 113 -39.43 -17.12 -0.49
C GLU A 113 -38.12 -17.37 -1.26
N PRO A 114 -37.82 -18.59 -1.69
CA PRO A 114 -36.70 -18.88 -2.60
C PRO A 114 -36.85 -18.12 -3.90
N PHE A 115 -35.72 -17.76 -4.50
CA PHE A 115 -35.69 -17.05 -5.79
C PHE A 115 -34.37 -17.31 -6.55
N GLU A 116 -34.47 -17.28 -7.87
CA GLU A 116 -33.32 -17.19 -8.73
C GLU A 116 -32.91 -15.71 -8.92
N TYR A 117 -31.65 -15.45 -9.04
CA TYR A 117 -31.15 -14.05 -9.23
C TYR A 117 -29.92 -13.96 -10.10
N LYS A 118 -29.70 -12.75 -10.60
CA LYS A 118 -28.49 -12.32 -11.27
C LYS A 118 -28.15 -10.89 -10.88
N PHE A 119 -26.86 -10.56 -11.03
CA PHE A 119 -26.43 -9.16 -10.98
C PHE A 119 -26.49 -8.52 -12.35
N VAL A 120 -26.77 -7.23 -12.38
CA VAL A 120 -26.93 -6.47 -13.61
C VAL A 120 -26.30 -5.09 -13.48
N ILE A 121 -25.51 -4.68 -14.45
CA ILE A 121 -25.00 -3.33 -14.54
C ILE A 121 -26.06 -2.47 -15.22
N LEU A 122 -26.49 -1.42 -14.52
CA LEU A 122 -27.49 -0.47 -15.02
C LEU A 122 -26.82 0.86 -15.38
N ASP A 123 -27.45 1.60 -16.29
CA ASP A 123 -27.20 3.03 -16.44
C ASP A 123 -27.66 3.76 -15.16
N ALA A 124 -26.77 4.51 -14.53
CA ALA A 124 -27.05 5.14 -13.23
C ALA A 124 -28.12 6.27 -13.30
N LYS A 125 -28.36 6.84 -14.49
CA LYS A 125 -29.33 7.93 -14.70
C LYS A 125 -30.71 7.38 -15.04
N THR A 126 -30.77 6.42 -15.95
CA THR A 126 -32.03 5.91 -16.49
C THR A 126 -32.53 4.67 -15.76
N GLY A 127 -31.66 3.95 -15.03
CA GLY A 127 -31.96 2.66 -14.39
C GLY A 127 -32.13 1.51 -15.40
N THR A 128 -31.79 1.74 -16.68
CA THR A 128 -31.92 0.71 -17.72
C THR A 128 -30.78 -0.30 -17.65
N PRO A 129 -31.05 -1.62 -17.86
CA PRO A 129 -30.00 -2.63 -17.87
C PRO A 129 -29.08 -2.45 -19.06
N LYS A 130 -27.77 -2.49 -18.81
CA LYS A 130 -26.72 -2.42 -19.82
C LYS A 130 -26.06 -3.78 -20.04
N ILE A 131 -25.64 -4.43 -18.96
CA ILE A 131 -24.89 -5.69 -19.04
C ILE A 131 -25.46 -6.63 -17.98
N TRP A 132 -25.85 -7.79 -18.40
CA TRP A 132 -26.28 -8.87 -17.54
C TRP A 132 -25.10 -9.75 -17.15
N GLU A 133 -25.13 -10.26 -15.95
CA GLU A 133 -24.19 -11.28 -15.51
C GLU A 133 -24.23 -12.50 -16.41
N SER A 134 -23.05 -13.02 -16.76
CA SER A 134 -22.89 -14.23 -17.57
C SER A 134 -23.18 -15.51 -16.77
N GLY A 135 -23.24 -16.64 -17.46
CA GLY A 135 -23.46 -17.95 -16.83
C GLY A 135 -24.89 -18.23 -16.42
N THR A 136 -25.08 -19.17 -15.52
CA THR A 136 -26.39 -19.59 -14.98
C THR A 136 -26.92 -18.60 -13.94
N ASN A 137 -28.22 -18.68 -13.64
CA ASN A 137 -28.77 -17.92 -12.52
C ASN A 137 -28.24 -18.46 -11.20
N HIS A 138 -28.01 -17.57 -10.24
CA HIS A 138 -27.82 -17.97 -8.85
C HIS A 138 -29.15 -18.38 -8.25
N LEU A 139 -29.10 -19.28 -7.30
CA LEU A 139 -30.29 -19.74 -6.56
C LEU A 139 -30.14 -19.36 -5.09
N PHE A 140 -31.12 -18.67 -4.56
CA PHE A 140 -31.30 -18.48 -3.13
C PHE A 140 -32.45 -19.39 -2.65
N THR A 141 -32.19 -20.20 -1.63
CA THR A 141 -33.17 -21.16 -1.13
C THR A 141 -33.91 -20.66 0.10
N GLU A 142 -33.23 -20.40 1.19
CA GLU A 142 -33.85 -19.98 2.44
C GLU A 142 -32.87 -19.24 3.38
N VAL A 143 -33.45 -18.54 4.35
CA VAL A 143 -32.73 -18.05 5.53
C VAL A 143 -32.75 -19.14 6.58
N PRO A 144 -31.59 -19.58 7.12
CA PRO A 144 -31.56 -20.63 8.16
C PRO A 144 -32.43 -20.26 9.38
N ALA A 145 -33.07 -21.26 10.00
CA ALA A 145 -33.80 -21.04 11.21
C ALA A 145 -32.94 -20.40 12.30
N ASN A 146 -33.49 -19.45 13.05
CA ASN A 146 -32.80 -18.68 14.09
C ASN A 146 -31.66 -17.77 13.59
N CYS A 147 -31.67 -17.41 12.30
CA CYS A 147 -30.74 -16.44 11.72
C CYS A 147 -31.47 -15.11 11.49
N ASP A 148 -31.06 -14.06 12.17
CA ASP A 148 -31.67 -12.74 12.04
C ASP A 148 -31.24 -12.06 10.74
N LEU A 149 -29.98 -12.30 10.33
CA LEU A 149 -29.39 -11.74 9.11
C LEU A 149 -28.42 -12.75 8.47
N LEU A 150 -28.74 -13.18 7.27
CA LEU A 150 -27.86 -13.96 6.42
C LEU A 150 -27.05 -12.98 5.56
N GLU A 151 -25.72 -12.97 5.70
CA GLU A 151 -24.85 -12.14 4.88
C GLU A 151 -24.10 -13.02 3.86
N ILE A 152 -24.34 -12.77 2.58
CA ILE A 152 -23.71 -13.46 1.45
C ILE A 152 -22.63 -12.55 0.90
N ARG A 153 -21.38 -13.01 0.96
CA ARG A 153 -20.19 -12.25 0.55
C ARG A 153 -19.41 -12.98 -0.54
N ASP A 154 -18.58 -12.21 -1.21
CA ASP A 154 -17.57 -12.72 -2.15
C ASP A 154 -18.12 -13.46 -3.39
N ILE A 155 -19.42 -13.31 -3.69
CA ILE A 155 -19.94 -13.66 -5.02
C ILE A 155 -19.39 -12.62 -5.99
N VAL A 156 -18.53 -13.04 -6.91
CA VAL A 156 -17.96 -12.18 -7.96
C VAL A 156 -18.79 -12.34 -9.23
N PRO A 157 -19.64 -11.35 -9.58
CA PRO A 157 -20.45 -11.44 -10.80
C PRO A 157 -19.55 -11.43 -12.04
N GLU A 158 -19.84 -12.32 -12.99
CA GLU A 158 -19.17 -12.37 -14.27
C GLU A 158 -19.90 -11.51 -15.30
N PHE A 159 -19.23 -10.47 -15.79
CA PHE A 159 -19.76 -9.63 -16.86
C PHE A 159 -18.87 -9.71 -18.10
N GLU A 160 -19.47 -9.83 -19.28
CA GLU A 160 -18.76 -9.54 -20.52
C GLU A 160 -18.44 -8.03 -20.56
N THR A 161 -17.29 -7.67 -20.06
CA THR A 161 -16.84 -6.29 -20.05
C THR A 161 -15.70 -6.09 -21.05
N VAL A 162 -15.68 -4.93 -21.68
CA VAL A 162 -14.52 -4.52 -22.48
C VAL A 162 -13.31 -4.46 -21.54
N PRO A 163 -12.19 -5.13 -21.86
CA PRO A 163 -11.00 -5.10 -21.03
C PRO A 163 -10.60 -3.66 -20.71
N TRP A 164 -10.27 -3.39 -19.46
CA TRP A 164 -9.71 -2.09 -19.10
C TRP A 164 -8.36 -1.93 -19.79
N ARG A 165 -8.14 -0.80 -20.42
CA ARG A 165 -6.86 -0.43 -21.02
C ARG A 165 -6.40 0.89 -20.41
N GLY A 166 -5.16 0.94 -19.95
CA GLY A 166 -4.54 2.13 -19.40
C GLY A 166 -3.07 2.18 -19.75
N ALA A 167 -2.52 3.38 -19.72
CA ALA A 167 -1.10 3.63 -19.88
C ALA A 167 -0.52 4.13 -18.55
N GLY A 168 0.75 3.87 -18.33
CA GLY A 168 1.49 4.37 -17.18
C GLY A 168 2.99 4.36 -17.46
N THR A 169 3.73 5.09 -16.63
CA THR A 169 5.19 5.15 -16.66
C THR A 169 5.76 4.57 -15.38
N ALA A 170 6.77 3.70 -15.50
CA ALA A 170 7.60 3.25 -14.39
C ALA A 170 8.85 4.12 -14.34
N ILE A 171 9.14 4.73 -13.19
CA ILE A 171 10.25 5.65 -13.05
C ILE A 171 10.77 5.69 -11.62
N PRO A 172 12.09 5.66 -11.39
CA PRO A 172 12.65 5.92 -10.06
C PRO A 172 12.55 7.41 -9.72
N VAL A 173 12.17 7.73 -8.48
CA VAL A 173 12.08 9.13 -8.03
C VAL A 173 13.41 9.85 -8.20
N PHE A 174 14.53 9.22 -7.89
CA PHE A 174 15.86 9.83 -7.98
C PHE A 174 16.25 10.27 -9.40
N SER A 175 15.63 9.74 -10.45
CA SER A 175 15.91 10.15 -11.83
C SER A 175 15.15 11.40 -12.27
N LEU A 176 14.16 11.84 -11.49
CA LEU A 176 13.46 13.08 -11.77
C LEU A 176 14.38 14.29 -11.56
N ARG A 177 14.18 15.32 -12.36
CA ARG A 177 14.92 16.57 -12.23
C ARG A 177 14.01 17.75 -12.58
N SER A 178 13.97 18.72 -11.69
CA SER A 178 13.29 20.00 -11.92
C SER A 178 14.14 21.17 -11.44
N GLU A 179 13.66 22.39 -11.64
CA GLU A 179 14.35 23.59 -11.20
C GLU A 179 14.47 23.68 -9.67
N THR A 180 13.57 22.98 -8.96
CA THR A 180 13.53 22.98 -7.49
C THR A 180 14.20 21.78 -6.85
N SER A 181 14.60 20.77 -7.63
CA SER A 181 15.35 19.62 -7.13
C SER A 181 16.71 20.01 -6.58
N PHE A 182 17.27 19.22 -5.68
CA PHE A 182 18.60 19.45 -5.09
C PHE A 182 19.60 18.39 -5.56
N GLY A 183 19.82 18.34 -6.89
CA GLY A 183 20.74 17.41 -7.54
C GLY A 183 20.23 15.97 -7.68
N VAL A 184 19.07 15.68 -7.15
CA VAL A 184 18.38 14.38 -7.22
C VAL A 184 16.88 14.62 -7.24
N GLY A 185 16.08 13.70 -7.79
CA GLY A 185 14.62 13.79 -7.76
C GLY A 185 14.08 13.69 -6.35
N GLU A 186 13.05 14.47 -6.07
CA GLU A 186 12.40 14.61 -4.76
C GLU A 186 10.91 14.32 -4.85
N PHE A 187 10.25 14.04 -3.73
CA PHE A 187 8.79 13.79 -3.71
C PHE A 187 7.99 14.96 -4.29
N LYS A 188 8.50 16.18 -4.17
CA LYS A 188 7.89 17.37 -4.78
C LYS A 188 7.89 17.32 -6.30
N ASP A 189 8.90 16.71 -6.92
CA ASP A 189 9.02 16.57 -8.36
C ASP A 189 7.97 15.65 -8.96
N LEU A 190 7.42 14.73 -8.15
CA LEU A 190 6.31 13.88 -8.55
C LEU A 190 5.10 14.66 -9.02
N LYS A 191 4.84 15.86 -8.48
CA LYS A 191 3.70 16.69 -8.92
C LYS A 191 3.81 17.10 -10.37
N LYS A 192 5.01 17.48 -10.84
CA LYS A 192 5.26 17.81 -12.25
C LYS A 192 5.12 16.59 -13.16
N LEU A 193 5.60 15.44 -12.69
CA LEU A 193 5.42 14.17 -13.40
C LEU A 193 3.94 13.77 -13.49
N VAL A 194 3.18 14.00 -12.43
CA VAL A 194 1.72 13.78 -12.41
C VAL A 194 1.00 14.69 -13.40
N ASP A 195 1.37 15.97 -13.49
CA ASP A 195 0.79 16.89 -14.48
C ASP A 195 1.07 16.41 -15.91
N TRP A 196 2.30 15.95 -16.16
CA TRP A 196 2.65 15.38 -17.46
C TRP A 196 1.88 14.09 -17.75
N ALA A 197 1.76 13.17 -16.78
CA ALA A 197 0.99 11.94 -16.93
C ALA A 197 -0.48 12.22 -17.23
N ALA A 198 -1.10 13.14 -16.48
CA ALA A 198 -2.48 13.56 -16.72
C ALA A 198 -2.70 14.18 -18.10
N LEU A 199 -1.76 15.03 -18.55
CA LEU A 199 -1.79 15.66 -19.86
C LEU A 199 -1.69 14.66 -21.00
N THR A 200 -0.89 13.59 -20.83
CA THR A 200 -0.68 12.54 -21.82
C THR A 200 -1.67 11.37 -21.71
N GLY A 201 -2.68 11.49 -20.83
CA GLY A 201 -3.73 10.48 -20.66
C GLY A 201 -3.27 9.22 -19.92
N GLN A 202 -2.15 9.27 -19.19
CA GLN A 202 -1.69 8.19 -18.35
C GLN A 202 -2.43 8.20 -17.01
N GLY A 203 -2.85 7.01 -16.56
CA GLY A 203 -3.57 6.85 -15.30
C GLY A 203 -2.73 6.29 -14.14
N ILE A 204 -1.50 5.86 -14.41
CA ILE A 204 -0.63 5.22 -13.41
C ILE A 204 0.81 5.72 -13.54
N ILE A 205 1.42 6.04 -12.41
CA ILE A 205 2.87 6.20 -12.27
C ILE A 205 3.35 5.11 -11.31
N GLN A 206 4.25 4.24 -11.77
CA GLN A 206 4.92 3.26 -10.93
C GLN A 206 6.27 3.81 -10.49
N LEU A 207 6.50 3.84 -9.18
CA LEU A 207 7.79 4.19 -8.60
C LEU A 207 8.61 2.91 -8.37
N LEU A 208 9.95 3.02 -8.43
CA LEU A 208 10.84 2.02 -7.82
C LEU A 208 10.81 2.19 -6.29
N PRO A 209 11.38 1.24 -5.52
CA PRO A 209 11.39 1.36 -4.06
C PRO A 209 11.92 2.71 -3.59
N ILE A 210 11.21 3.31 -2.65
CA ILE A 210 11.52 4.64 -2.08
C ILE A 210 12.01 4.55 -0.62
N ASN A 211 12.25 3.32 -0.18
CA ASN A 211 12.70 3.02 1.18
C ASN A 211 14.14 3.49 1.40
N ASP A 212 14.49 3.72 2.66
CA ASP A 212 15.84 4.10 3.04
C ASP A 212 16.83 2.96 2.78
N THR A 213 17.90 3.26 2.07
CA THR A 213 19.00 2.36 1.75
C THR A 213 20.33 2.87 2.31
N THR A 214 20.30 3.89 3.16
CA THR A 214 21.50 4.54 3.70
C THR A 214 22.25 3.64 4.67
N MET A 215 23.41 3.16 4.26
CA MET A 215 24.28 2.28 5.05
C MET A 215 25.68 2.89 5.28
N THR A 216 26.33 3.24 4.19
CA THR A 216 27.76 3.63 4.18
C THR A 216 27.97 5.11 3.89
N GLY A 217 26.98 5.80 3.39
CA GLY A 217 27.07 7.18 2.90
C GLY A 217 27.80 7.29 1.56
N THR A 218 27.99 6.17 0.86
CA THR A 218 28.65 6.13 -0.46
C THR A 218 27.61 5.94 -1.58
N TRP A 219 28.06 6.03 -2.83
CA TRP A 219 27.22 5.81 -4.00
C TRP A 219 26.54 4.43 -4.03
N THR A 220 27.08 3.45 -3.33
CA THR A 220 26.50 2.10 -3.23
C THR A 220 25.13 2.08 -2.56
N ASP A 221 24.83 3.10 -1.74
CA ASP A 221 23.54 3.27 -1.10
C ASP A 221 22.43 3.71 -2.07
N SER A 222 22.77 3.98 -3.35
CA SER A 222 21.79 4.33 -4.40
C SER A 222 20.98 3.16 -4.92
N TYR A 223 21.33 1.91 -4.58
CA TYR A 223 20.62 0.71 -5.02
C TYR A 223 19.30 0.55 -4.24
N PRO A 224 18.13 0.75 -4.89
CA PRO A 224 16.85 0.90 -4.19
C PRO A 224 16.33 -0.39 -3.54
N TYR A 225 16.85 -1.55 -3.94
CA TYR A 225 16.43 -2.85 -3.42
C TYR A 225 17.22 -3.35 -2.21
N ASN A 226 18.30 -2.64 -1.82
CA ASN A 226 19.08 -2.97 -0.63
C ASN A 226 18.59 -2.16 0.59
N ALA A 227 17.34 -2.38 0.98
CA ALA A 227 16.68 -1.57 2.00
C ALA A 227 17.34 -1.70 3.38
N ASN A 228 17.61 -0.55 4.00
CA ASN A 228 17.96 -0.43 5.42
C ASN A 228 16.72 -0.62 6.32
N SER A 229 15.58 -0.17 5.82
CA SER A 229 14.29 -0.34 6.48
C SER A 229 13.20 -0.49 5.43
N THR A 230 12.29 -1.42 5.65
CA THR A 230 11.11 -1.60 4.78
C THR A 230 10.01 -0.58 5.04
N PHE A 231 10.12 0.23 6.08
CA PHE A 231 9.16 1.27 6.45
C PHE A 231 9.70 2.69 6.22
N ALA A 232 10.95 2.95 6.57
CA ALA A 232 11.52 4.29 6.50
C ALA A 232 11.73 4.74 5.05
N LEU A 233 11.41 6.00 4.78
CA LEU A 233 11.62 6.63 3.48
C LEU A 233 13.05 7.16 3.35
N HIS A 234 13.62 7.08 2.14
CA HIS A 234 14.99 7.52 1.90
C HIS A 234 15.13 9.04 2.02
N PRO A 235 16.04 9.55 2.87
CA PRO A 235 16.20 11.00 3.10
C PRO A 235 16.55 11.81 1.83
N GLN A 236 17.12 11.18 0.80
CA GLN A 236 17.42 11.87 -0.46
C GLN A 236 16.19 12.44 -1.18
N PHE A 237 14.99 11.89 -0.95
CA PHE A 237 13.76 12.31 -1.62
C PHE A 237 13.09 13.53 -0.97
N ILE A 238 13.64 14.03 0.15
CA ILE A 238 13.09 15.18 0.87
C ILE A 238 13.32 16.48 0.10
N HIS A 239 12.29 17.31 -0.04
CA HIS A 239 12.42 18.68 -0.48
C HIS A 239 12.80 19.54 0.72
N LEU A 240 14.01 20.06 0.72
CA LEU A 240 14.63 20.70 1.87
C LEU A 240 13.87 21.94 2.39
N PRO A 241 13.39 22.87 1.53
CA PRO A 241 12.64 24.03 2.01
C PRO A 241 11.34 23.65 2.74
N ASP A 242 10.64 22.62 2.28
CA ASP A 242 9.40 22.14 2.92
C ASP A 242 9.69 21.39 4.25
N ALA A 243 10.95 21.08 4.52
CA ALA A 243 11.46 20.56 5.79
C ALA A 243 12.19 21.61 6.64
N GLY A 244 11.85 22.89 6.48
CA GLY A 244 12.36 23.97 7.32
C GLY A 244 13.73 24.53 6.93
N VAL A 245 14.38 24.02 5.88
CA VAL A 245 15.66 24.55 5.40
C VAL A 245 15.44 25.89 4.72
N LYS A 246 16.19 26.91 5.12
CA LYS A 246 16.14 28.24 4.51
C LYS A 246 16.75 28.23 3.12
N ALA A 247 15.97 28.59 2.09
CA ALA A 247 16.44 28.72 0.71
C ALA A 247 17.20 30.04 0.49
N ASP A 248 18.26 30.25 1.24
CA ASP A 248 19.13 31.43 1.15
C ASP A 248 20.04 31.39 -0.09
N LYS A 249 20.96 32.36 -0.18
CA LYS A 249 21.91 32.47 -1.30
C LYS A 249 22.85 31.25 -1.38
N GLY A 250 23.30 30.73 -0.24
CA GLY A 250 24.21 29.57 -0.18
C GLY A 250 23.48 28.31 -0.66
N TYR A 251 22.26 28.07 -0.19
CA TYR A 251 21.40 26.98 -0.66
C TYR A 251 21.20 27.04 -2.19
N LYS A 252 20.84 28.21 -2.74
CA LYS A 252 20.60 28.38 -4.19
C LYS A 252 21.82 28.13 -5.05
N VAL A 253 23.00 28.52 -4.60
CA VAL A 253 24.27 28.25 -5.30
C VAL A 253 24.50 26.75 -5.35
N LEU A 254 24.43 26.07 -4.20
CA LEU A 254 24.69 24.65 -4.11
C LEU A 254 23.63 23.83 -4.90
N GLN A 255 22.37 24.20 -4.84
CA GLN A 255 21.29 23.61 -5.63
C GLN A 255 21.58 23.70 -7.13
N LYS A 256 21.96 24.88 -7.61
CA LYS A 256 22.30 25.11 -9.02
C LYS A 256 23.51 24.27 -9.47
N GLU A 257 24.53 24.19 -8.63
CA GLU A 257 25.72 23.37 -8.92
C GLU A 257 25.33 21.87 -9.05
N LEU A 258 24.62 21.33 -8.06
CA LEU A 258 24.23 19.93 -8.04
C LEU A 258 23.27 19.59 -9.19
N ASN A 259 22.35 20.50 -9.52
CA ASN A 259 21.43 20.31 -10.64
C ASN A 259 22.11 20.40 -12.02
N ALA A 260 23.25 21.04 -12.12
CA ALA A 260 24.01 21.17 -13.37
C ALA A 260 24.85 19.92 -13.68
N LEU A 261 25.01 19.01 -12.73
CA LEU A 261 25.78 17.78 -12.94
C LEU A 261 25.09 16.85 -13.94
N PRO A 262 25.84 16.18 -14.84
CA PRO A 262 25.30 15.27 -15.84
C PRO A 262 24.71 13.98 -15.22
N ALA A 263 25.16 13.63 -14.01
CA ALA A 263 24.69 12.49 -13.24
C ALA A 263 24.49 12.90 -11.78
N VAL A 264 23.74 12.11 -11.03
CA VAL A 264 23.53 12.34 -9.60
C VAL A 264 24.81 12.04 -8.84
N ASP A 265 25.32 13.03 -8.12
CA ASP A 265 26.39 12.85 -7.12
C ASP A 265 25.74 12.48 -5.79
N TYR A 266 25.45 11.19 -5.61
CA TYR A 266 24.73 10.68 -4.44
C TYR A 266 25.44 11.02 -3.12
N GLU A 267 26.76 10.93 -3.09
CA GLU A 267 27.55 11.20 -1.87
C GLU A 267 27.44 12.66 -1.46
N ARG A 268 27.66 13.57 -2.40
CA ARG A 268 27.56 15.01 -2.14
C ARG A 268 26.13 15.44 -1.82
N VAL A 269 25.16 14.94 -2.58
CA VAL A 269 23.73 15.23 -2.34
C VAL A 269 23.32 14.81 -0.94
N ASN A 270 23.59 13.57 -0.56
CA ASN A 270 23.17 13.03 0.74
C ASN A 270 23.89 13.72 1.89
N LYS A 271 25.20 13.99 1.74
CA LYS A 271 25.98 14.73 2.74
C LYS A 271 25.42 16.13 2.98
N GLU A 272 25.19 16.89 1.90
CA GLU A 272 24.69 18.26 2.02
C GLU A 272 23.23 18.33 2.51
N LYS A 273 22.36 17.42 2.04
CA LYS A 273 21.00 17.32 2.56
C LYS A 273 20.99 17.02 4.05
N ASN A 274 21.80 16.05 4.50
CA ASN A 274 21.87 15.70 5.92
C ASN A 274 22.38 16.87 6.78
N ARG A 275 23.40 17.61 6.31
CA ARG A 275 23.91 18.80 6.98
C ARG A 275 22.83 19.88 7.14
N LEU A 276 22.16 20.23 6.04
CA LEU A 276 21.13 21.27 6.02
C LEU A 276 19.89 20.85 6.84
N LEU A 277 19.51 19.57 6.84
CA LEU A 277 18.43 19.06 7.67
C LEU A 277 18.76 19.11 9.16
N LYS A 278 20.01 18.82 9.55
CA LYS A 278 20.45 18.95 10.94
C LYS A 278 20.37 20.40 11.41
N GLU A 279 20.85 21.34 10.59
CA GLU A 279 20.74 22.78 10.89
C GLU A 279 19.28 23.24 11.03
N ALA A 280 18.40 22.77 10.14
CA ALA A 280 16.96 23.09 10.22
C ALA A 280 16.29 22.46 11.46
N PHE A 281 16.67 21.24 11.80
CA PHE A 281 16.18 20.55 12.99
C PHE A 281 16.61 21.26 14.26
N GLU A 282 17.88 21.67 14.38
CA GLU A 282 18.40 22.44 15.52
C GLU A 282 17.67 23.78 15.67
N ALA A 283 17.33 24.44 14.54
CA ALA A 283 16.67 25.75 14.55
C ALA A 283 15.17 25.70 14.89
N GLY A 284 14.45 24.63 14.55
CA GLY A 284 12.97 24.59 14.69
C GLY A 284 12.35 23.20 14.84
N GLY A 285 13.13 22.14 14.83
CA GLY A 285 12.62 20.77 14.85
C GLY A 285 11.78 20.43 16.08
N GLN A 286 12.17 20.94 17.25
CA GLN A 286 11.42 20.69 18.50
C GLN A 286 10.03 21.34 18.50
N GLU A 287 9.88 22.49 17.86
CA GLU A 287 8.58 23.15 17.69
C GLU A 287 7.66 22.29 16.81
N VAL A 288 8.17 21.81 15.66
CA VAL A 288 7.44 20.90 14.75
C VAL A 288 7.02 19.63 15.49
N MET A 289 7.92 19.01 16.26
CA MET A 289 7.65 17.78 17.01
C MET A 289 6.66 17.98 18.16
N SER A 290 6.49 19.19 18.66
CA SER A 290 5.48 19.53 19.66
C SER A 290 4.06 19.59 19.09
N GLY A 291 3.94 19.74 17.76
CA GLY A 291 2.68 19.87 17.02
C GLY A 291 1.81 18.61 17.01
N ALA A 292 0.52 18.81 16.84
CA ALA A 292 -0.47 17.70 16.81
C ALA A 292 -0.24 16.73 15.65
N ALA A 293 0.17 17.23 14.48
CA ALA A 293 0.44 16.41 13.29
C ALA A 293 1.60 15.44 13.54
N TYR A 294 2.71 15.92 14.09
CA TYR A 294 3.83 15.05 14.46
C TYR A 294 3.44 14.00 15.50
N LYS A 295 2.73 14.41 16.56
CA LYS A 295 2.28 13.50 17.63
C LYS A 295 1.41 12.38 17.07
N LYS A 296 0.52 12.70 16.11
CA LYS A 296 -0.31 11.71 15.43
C LYS A 296 0.56 10.75 14.59
N PHE A 297 1.48 11.28 13.80
CA PHE A 297 2.44 10.49 13.01
C PHE A 297 3.26 9.56 13.92
N TYR A 298 3.89 10.10 14.96
CA TYR A 298 4.70 9.32 15.90
C TYR A 298 3.90 8.21 16.57
N SER A 299 2.70 8.51 17.06
CA SER A 299 1.84 7.52 17.72
C SER A 299 1.47 6.36 16.78
N ALA A 300 1.24 6.64 15.50
CA ALA A 300 0.90 5.64 14.50
C ALA A 300 2.11 4.79 14.04
N ASN A 301 3.33 5.33 14.15
CA ASN A 301 4.52 4.75 13.52
C ASN A 301 5.62 4.35 14.51
N LYS A 302 5.46 4.58 15.81
CA LYS A 302 6.50 4.39 16.84
C LYS A 302 7.13 3.00 16.84
N ASP A 303 6.39 1.97 16.43
CA ASP A 303 6.82 0.57 16.52
C ASP A 303 7.95 0.25 15.54
N TRP A 304 8.00 0.92 14.38
CA TRP A 304 9.13 0.85 13.45
C TRP A 304 10.04 2.07 13.55
N LEU A 305 9.49 3.26 13.84
CA LEU A 305 10.21 4.52 13.82
C LEU A 305 11.27 4.63 14.94
N VAL A 306 10.94 4.14 16.15
CA VAL A 306 11.88 4.16 17.28
C VAL A 306 13.06 3.22 17.05
N PRO A 307 12.89 1.96 16.64
CA PRO A 307 14.01 1.10 16.26
C PRO A 307 14.85 1.68 15.11
N TYR A 308 14.21 2.25 14.09
CA TYR A 308 14.90 2.89 12.98
C TYR A 308 15.78 4.06 13.43
N ALA A 309 15.24 4.99 14.20
CA ALA A 309 15.99 6.14 14.71
C ALA A 309 17.16 5.71 15.61
N ALA A 310 16.94 4.71 16.46
CA ALA A 310 18.01 4.13 17.29
C ALA A 310 19.11 3.48 16.45
N PHE A 311 18.72 2.71 15.43
CA PHE A 311 19.67 2.05 14.52
C PHE A 311 20.54 3.07 13.79
N CYS A 312 19.91 4.08 13.18
CA CYS A 312 20.64 5.13 12.46
C CYS A 312 21.63 5.87 13.39
N THR A 313 21.20 6.21 14.60
CA THR A 313 22.07 6.84 15.60
C THR A 313 23.22 5.91 16.02
N LEU A 314 22.95 4.61 16.24
CA LEU A 314 23.98 3.61 16.57
C LEU A 314 24.97 3.41 15.42
N ARG A 315 24.49 3.33 14.18
CA ARG A 315 25.33 3.27 12.97
C ARG A 315 26.27 4.46 12.91
N ASP A 316 25.77 5.67 13.11
CA ASP A 316 26.57 6.90 13.05
C ASP A 316 27.61 6.96 14.17
N ILE A 317 27.26 6.57 15.40
CA ILE A 317 28.18 6.52 16.55
C ILE A 317 29.29 5.49 16.33
N ASN A 318 28.95 4.31 15.77
CA ASN A 318 29.91 3.23 15.56
C ASN A 318 30.64 3.34 14.19
N GLY A 319 30.20 4.22 13.28
CA GLY A 319 30.76 4.37 11.94
C GLY A 319 30.54 3.16 11.03
N THR A 320 29.58 2.30 11.35
CA THR A 320 29.26 1.08 10.59
C THR A 320 27.83 0.60 10.80
N PRO A 321 27.14 0.13 9.75
CA PRO A 321 25.82 -0.50 9.88
C PRO A 321 25.90 -1.95 10.42
N GLU A 322 27.08 -2.55 10.48
CA GLU A 322 27.29 -3.92 10.96
C GLU A 322 27.01 -4.01 12.46
N PHE A 323 25.74 -4.17 12.85
CA PHE A 323 25.32 -4.18 14.25
C PHE A 323 26.01 -5.24 15.10
N GLY A 324 26.42 -6.37 14.51
CA GLY A 324 27.24 -7.39 15.21
C GLY A 324 28.61 -6.88 15.70
N LYS A 325 29.11 -5.78 15.13
CA LYS A 325 30.37 -5.12 15.54
C LYS A 325 30.17 -3.99 16.55
N TRP A 326 28.93 -3.64 16.87
CA TRP A 326 28.66 -2.54 17.80
C TRP A 326 29.06 -2.90 19.24
N LYS A 327 29.59 -1.94 19.96
CA LYS A 327 29.99 -2.12 21.36
C LYS A 327 28.80 -2.36 22.30
N SER A 328 27.61 -1.86 21.93
CA SER A 328 26.38 -2.03 22.68
C SER A 328 25.22 -2.16 21.70
N LEU A 329 24.18 -2.90 22.09
CA LEU A 329 23.01 -3.14 21.25
C LEU A 329 23.33 -3.88 19.94
N SER A 330 24.40 -4.70 19.90
CA SER A 330 24.65 -5.66 18.81
C SER A 330 23.48 -6.62 18.62
N GLU A 331 22.75 -6.91 19.69
CA GLU A 331 21.48 -7.63 19.69
C GLU A 331 20.36 -6.67 20.07
N TYR A 332 19.24 -6.74 19.34
CA TYR A 332 18.08 -5.90 19.60
C TYR A 332 17.45 -6.23 20.96
N SER A 333 17.12 -5.19 21.69
CA SER A 333 16.32 -5.29 22.92
C SER A 333 15.48 -4.03 23.07
N GLU A 334 14.18 -4.16 23.00
CA GLU A 334 13.24 -3.03 23.06
C GLU A 334 13.48 -2.12 24.28
N THR A 335 13.68 -2.72 25.47
CA THR A 335 13.94 -1.98 26.71
C THR A 335 15.25 -1.19 26.63
N LYS A 336 16.32 -1.80 26.11
CA LYS A 336 17.63 -1.14 25.97
C LYS A 336 17.56 -0.06 24.88
N VAL A 337 16.85 -0.29 23.78
CA VAL A 337 16.61 0.70 22.70
C VAL A 337 15.86 1.90 23.27
N LYS A 338 14.78 1.72 24.02
CA LYS A 338 14.05 2.82 24.67
C LYS A 338 14.94 3.62 25.64
N SER A 339 15.83 2.94 26.37
CA SER A 339 16.80 3.59 27.25
C SER A 339 17.86 4.37 26.47
N PHE A 340 18.34 3.81 25.34
CA PHE A 340 19.28 4.45 24.43
C PHE A 340 18.67 5.73 23.84
N CYS A 341 17.47 5.67 23.27
CA CYS A 341 16.79 6.83 22.70
C CYS A 341 16.60 7.97 23.73
N ARG A 342 16.35 7.65 24.98
CA ARG A 342 16.27 8.69 26.05
C ARG A 342 17.60 9.41 26.28
N ARG A 343 18.73 8.69 26.20
CA ARG A 343 20.08 9.27 26.41
C ARG A 343 20.58 10.01 25.18
N HIS A 344 20.18 9.58 23.99
CA HIS A 344 20.55 10.17 22.70
C HIS A 344 19.34 10.85 22.04
N LYS A 345 18.56 11.56 22.86
CA LYS A 345 17.26 12.08 22.43
C LYS A 345 17.37 12.99 21.21
N SER A 346 18.34 13.90 21.20
CA SER A 346 18.54 14.84 20.08
C SER A 346 18.81 14.10 18.78
N ASP A 347 19.70 13.10 18.83
CA ASP A 347 20.10 12.36 17.62
C ASP A 347 18.95 11.50 17.09
N THR A 348 18.22 10.81 17.96
CA THR A 348 17.07 9.98 17.55
C THR A 348 15.87 10.81 17.12
N ASP A 349 15.61 11.95 17.77
CA ASP A 349 14.56 12.90 17.38
C ASP A 349 14.82 13.46 15.97
N PHE A 350 16.06 13.69 15.60
CA PHE A 350 16.42 14.12 14.23
C PHE A 350 15.93 13.14 13.18
N TYR A 351 16.17 11.83 13.34
CA TYR A 351 15.69 10.82 12.40
C TYR A 351 14.16 10.74 12.38
N CYS A 352 13.53 10.85 13.54
CA CYS A 352 12.06 10.89 13.60
C CYS A 352 11.48 12.11 12.88
N TYR A 353 12.11 13.28 13.02
CA TYR A 353 11.73 14.51 12.34
C TYR A 353 11.85 14.38 10.82
N VAL A 354 12.96 13.83 10.33
CA VAL A 354 13.19 13.62 8.89
C VAL A 354 12.11 12.70 8.30
N GLN A 355 11.80 11.61 8.98
CA GLN A 355 10.75 10.68 8.53
C GLN A 355 9.35 11.31 8.53
N PHE A 356 9.05 12.16 9.50
CA PHE A 356 7.81 12.92 9.51
C PHE A 356 7.69 13.88 8.32
N CYS A 357 8.76 14.60 7.99
CA CYS A 357 8.78 15.51 6.84
C CYS A 357 8.60 14.74 5.52
N LEU A 358 9.26 13.59 5.39
CA LEU A 358 9.14 12.72 4.21
C LEU A 358 7.73 12.17 4.03
N ASP A 359 7.12 11.66 5.11
CA ASP A 359 5.74 11.16 5.11
C ASP A 359 4.75 12.24 4.65
N ALA A 360 4.89 13.45 5.19
CA ALA A 360 4.05 14.58 4.83
C ALA A 360 4.18 14.95 3.34
N GLN A 361 5.42 14.99 2.81
CA GLN A 361 5.69 15.35 1.42
C GLN A 361 5.21 14.28 0.44
N LEU A 362 5.44 12.98 0.77
CA LEU A 362 4.95 11.88 -0.04
C LEU A 362 3.42 11.86 -0.08
N LYS A 363 2.79 12.03 1.08
CA LYS A 363 1.33 12.09 1.19
C LYS A 363 0.75 13.22 0.35
N GLU A 364 1.33 14.41 0.40
CA GLU A 364 0.92 15.55 -0.41
C GLU A 364 1.06 15.27 -1.92
N ALA A 365 2.14 14.62 -2.34
CA ALA A 365 2.35 14.23 -3.73
C ALA A 365 1.33 13.18 -4.20
N VAL A 366 1.03 12.19 -3.35
CA VAL A 366 0.01 11.16 -3.63
C VAL A 366 -1.40 11.76 -3.69
N GLU A 367 -1.77 12.62 -2.75
CA GLU A 367 -3.06 13.32 -2.77
C GLU A 367 -3.22 14.19 -4.02
N TYR A 368 -2.14 14.86 -4.43
CA TYR A 368 -2.12 15.62 -5.68
C TYR A 368 -2.35 14.72 -6.90
N ALA A 369 -1.65 13.59 -6.98
CA ALA A 369 -1.83 12.62 -8.06
C ALA A 369 -3.28 12.11 -8.12
N HIS A 370 -3.85 11.75 -6.99
CA HIS A 370 -5.25 11.33 -6.91
C HIS A 370 -6.23 12.40 -7.37
N SER A 371 -5.97 13.67 -7.05
CA SER A 371 -6.80 14.80 -7.53
C SER A 371 -6.79 14.94 -9.04
N LYS A 372 -5.70 14.56 -9.70
CA LYS A 372 -5.54 14.55 -11.16
C LYS A 372 -6.03 13.25 -11.82
N GLY A 373 -6.43 12.26 -11.04
CA GLY A 373 -6.86 10.94 -11.53
C GLY A 373 -5.72 10.05 -11.96
N VAL A 374 -4.54 10.27 -11.39
CA VAL A 374 -3.34 9.45 -11.58
C VAL A 374 -3.09 8.66 -10.30
N ALA A 375 -2.99 7.35 -10.41
CA ALA A 375 -2.63 6.46 -9.30
C ALA A 375 -1.11 6.35 -9.18
N ILE A 376 -0.60 6.44 -7.97
CA ILE A 376 0.80 6.10 -7.68
C ILE A 376 0.84 4.63 -7.27
N LYS A 377 1.58 3.82 -8.03
CA LYS A 377 1.89 2.44 -7.69
C LYS A 377 3.29 2.42 -7.07
N GLY A 378 3.37 2.05 -5.80
CA GLY A 378 4.64 1.80 -5.12
C GLY A 378 5.31 0.52 -5.64
N ASP A 379 6.56 0.35 -5.26
CA ASP A 379 7.31 -0.89 -5.41
C ASP A 379 7.83 -1.31 -4.05
N LEU A 380 7.90 -2.60 -3.80
CA LEU A 380 8.43 -3.15 -2.56
C LEU A 380 9.86 -3.63 -2.79
N PRO A 381 10.80 -3.37 -1.85
CA PRO A 381 12.09 -4.03 -1.90
C PRO A 381 11.87 -5.55 -1.81
N ILE A 382 12.43 -6.31 -2.75
CA ILE A 382 12.29 -7.78 -2.75
C ILE A 382 13.12 -8.45 -1.66
N GLY A 383 13.95 -7.70 -0.98
CA GLY A 383 14.78 -8.14 0.13
C GLY A 383 15.15 -6.97 1.03
N ILE A 384 15.93 -7.29 2.04
CA ILE A 384 16.49 -6.33 2.99
C ILE A 384 18.01 -6.44 2.99
N SER A 385 18.70 -5.40 3.44
CA SER A 385 20.13 -5.54 3.73
C SER A 385 20.36 -6.46 4.93
N ARG A 386 21.45 -7.24 4.88
CA ARG A 386 21.88 -8.05 6.03
C ARG A 386 22.10 -7.25 7.30
N THR A 387 22.47 -6.00 7.12
CA THR A 387 22.76 -5.04 8.18
C THR A 387 21.64 -3.99 8.33
N SER A 388 20.40 -4.37 7.98
CA SER A 388 19.24 -3.50 8.08
C SER A 388 18.67 -3.44 9.51
N VAL A 389 17.81 -2.46 9.72
CA VAL A 389 16.96 -2.38 10.92
C VAL A 389 16.09 -3.62 11.08
N ASP A 390 15.51 -4.10 9.97
CA ASP A 390 14.65 -5.28 9.96
C ASP A 390 15.42 -6.54 10.39
N ALA A 391 16.64 -6.75 9.87
CA ALA A 391 17.50 -7.86 10.26
C ALA A 391 17.95 -7.76 11.73
N TRP A 392 18.19 -6.56 12.24
CA TRP A 392 18.55 -6.30 13.62
C TRP A 392 17.38 -6.54 14.58
N GLN A 393 16.17 -6.06 14.20
CA GLN A 393 14.98 -6.15 15.04
C GLN A 393 14.35 -7.55 15.04
N PHE A 394 14.33 -8.21 13.87
CA PHE A 394 13.66 -9.49 13.65
C PHE A 394 14.59 -10.54 13.03
N PRO A 395 15.77 -10.83 13.60
CA PRO A 395 16.76 -11.73 12.97
C PRO A 395 16.21 -13.14 12.70
N HIS A 396 15.23 -13.60 13.47
CA HIS A 396 14.60 -14.91 13.29
C HIS A 396 13.74 -15.02 12.03
N LEU A 397 13.31 -13.91 11.44
CA LEU A 397 12.52 -13.89 10.21
C LEU A 397 13.37 -14.02 8.94
N PHE A 398 14.71 -14.02 9.07
CA PHE A 398 15.63 -14.00 7.94
C PHE A 398 16.73 -15.05 8.10
N ASN A 399 17.09 -15.71 7.00
CA ASN A 399 18.24 -16.60 6.96
C ASN A 399 19.48 -15.77 6.62
N LEU A 400 20.14 -15.25 7.66
CA LEU A 400 21.28 -14.35 7.51
C LEU A 400 22.57 -15.03 7.01
N ASP A 401 22.62 -16.34 6.99
CA ASP A 401 23.70 -17.18 6.48
C ASP A 401 23.54 -17.57 5.01
N SER A 402 22.36 -17.31 4.41
CA SER A 402 22.06 -17.62 3.02
C SER A 402 21.85 -16.35 2.18
N GLN A 403 21.79 -16.48 0.87
CA GLN A 403 21.70 -15.36 -0.05
C GLN A 403 20.64 -15.61 -1.11
N ALA A 404 19.82 -14.60 -1.35
CA ALA A 404 18.89 -14.57 -2.46
C ALA A 404 19.63 -14.30 -3.78
N GLY A 405 19.09 -14.82 -4.87
CA GLY A 405 19.64 -14.66 -6.20
C GLY A 405 18.70 -15.22 -7.27
N ALA A 406 19.17 -15.33 -8.48
CA ALA A 406 18.47 -15.93 -9.59
C ALA A 406 19.30 -17.06 -10.23
N PRO A 407 18.66 -18.12 -10.74
CA PRO A 407 19.36 -19.17 -11.49
C PRO A 407 19.92 -18.62 -12.80
N PRO A 408 20.84 -19.35 -13.46
CA PRO A 408 21.32 -19.00 -14.78
C PRO A 408 20.18 -18.79 -15.79
N ASP A 409 20.29 -17.73 -16.58
CA ASP A 409 19.37 -17.39 -17.66
C ASP A 409 20.12 -16.90 -18.91
N ALA A 410 19.37 -16.42 -19.93
CA ALA A 410 19.96 -15.90 -21.16
C ALA A 410 20.81 -14.63 -20.98
N PHE A 411 20.67 -13.92 -19.87
CA PHE A 411 21.37 -12.67 -19.57
C PHE A 411 22.49 -12.85 -18.56
N ALA A 412 22.42 -13.89 -17.72
CA ALA A 412 23.40 -14.17 -16.66
C ALA A 412 23.71 -15.68 -16.64
N ALA A 413 24.72 -16.11 -17.41
CA ALA A 413 25.10 -17.51 -17.58
C ALA A 413 25.44 -18.22 -16.26
N ASP A 414 25.99 -17.48 -15.28
CA ASP A 414 26.34 -18.01 -13.94
C ASP A 414 25.24 -17.79 -12.90
N GLY A 415 24.08 -17.24 -13.32
CA GLY A 415 23.04 -16.78 -12.40
C GLY A 415 23.41 -15.47 -11.70
N GLN A 416 22.62 -15.10 -10.72
CA GLN A 416 22.81 -13.85 -9.97
C GLN A 416 22.84 -14.10 -8.47
N ASN A 417 23.73 -13.44 -7.78
CA ASN A 417 23.76 -13.35 -6.32
C ASN A 417 23.51 -11.90 -5.91
N TRP A 418 22.40 -11.65 -5.24
CA TRP A 418 21.99 -10.30 -4.85
C TRP A 418 22.54 -9.86 -3.49
N GLY A 419 23.20 -10.76 -2.73
CA GLY A 419 23.77 -10.46 -1.43
C GLY A 419 22.75 -10.28 -0.30
N LEU A 420 21.47 -10.34 -0.60
CA LEU A 420 20.38 -10.16 0.36
C LEU A 420 20.09 -11.47 1.08
N PRO A 421 19.72 -11.48 2.37
CA PRO A 421 19.30 -12.68 3.08
C PRO A 421 17.99 -13.23 2.47
N THR A 422 17.79 -14.54 2.59
CA THR A 422 16.51 -15.16 2.27
C THR A 422 15.54 -15.07 3.44
N TYR A 423 14.26 -15.24 3.18
CA TYR A 423 13.21 -15.21 4.20
C TYR A 423 13.06 -16.56 4.88
N ASN A 424 12.89 -16.56 6.21
CA ASN A 424 12.50 -17.73 6.97
C ASN A 424 10.97 -17.87 6.96
N TRP A 425 10.44 -18.44 5.87
CA TRP A 425 9.00 -18.56 5.66
C TRP A 425 8.28 -19.38 6.72
N GLU A 426 8.96 -20.37 7.31
CA GLU A 426 8.41 -21.20 8.37
C GLU A 426 8.17 -20.38 9.65
N GLU A 427 9.13 -19.52 10.00
CA GLU A 427 8.98 -18.62 11.14
C GLU A 427 7.89 -17.56 10.89
N MET A 428 7.89 -16.95 9.72
CA MET A 428 6.87 -15.97 9.32
C MET A 428 5.45 -16.55 9.31
N ALA A 429 5.29 -17.83 8.97
CA ALA A 429 3.98 -18.46 8.94
C ALA A 429 3.35 -18.59 10.34
N LYS A 430 4.16 -18.68 11.43
CA LYS A 430 3.68 -18.86 12.80
C LYS A 430 2.79 -17.72 13.29
N ASP A 431 3.06 -16.50 12.86
CA ASP A 431 2.26 -15.30 13.17
C ASP A 431 1.36 -14.85 12.01
N GLY A 432 1.22 -15.71 11.00
CA GLY A 432 0.42 -15.43 9.81
C GLY A 432 1.03 -14.35 8.92
N TYR A 433 2.36 -14.27 8.85
CA TYR A 433 3.13 -13.32 8.03
C TYR A 433 2.91 -11.86 8.46
N ALA A 434 2.87 -11.59 9.76
CA ALA A 434 2.56 -10.26 10.30
C ALA A 434 3.52 -9.18 9.80
N TRP A 435 4.81 -9.49 9.63
CA TRP A 435 5.80 -8.56 9.09
C TRP A 435 5.46 -8.07 7.66
N TRP A 436 4.78 -8.89 6.84
CA TRP A 436 4.35 -8.53 5.48
C TRP A 436 3.04 -7.74 5.43
N LYS A 437 2.28 -7.68 6.50
CA LYS A 437 0.96 -7.01 6.59
C LYS A 437 1.08 -5.60 7.15
#